data_4d66a58573d72cea24c4e953a9604ea3
#
_entry.id   4d66a58573d72cea24c4e953a9604ea3
#
_cell.length_a   1.000
_cell.length_b   1.000
_cell.length_c   1.000
_cell.angle_alpha   90.00
_cell.angle_beta   90.00
_cell.angle_gamma   90.00
#
_symmetry.space_group_name_H-M   'P 1'
#
loop_
_entity.id
_entity.type
_entity.pdbx_description
1 polymer ?
#
loop_
_entity_poly.entity_id
_entity_poly.type
_entity_poly.pdbx_seq_one_letter_code
_entity_poly.pdbx_strand_id
1 'polypeptide(L)' 'MLEVQKKQVVEMAKMAQQWGLCKHKAGNSSVRDKETGYILVTPTTIDKSVLTPRDIVVMDINANVIE' A
#
# COMPACT_ATOMS: atom_id res chain seq x y z
N MET A 1 -5.54 -2.74 -12.34
CA MET A 1 -4.37 -3.65 -12.23
C MET A 1 -4.16 -4.04 -10.78
N LEU A 2 -3.99 -5.34 -10.51
CA LEU A 2 -3.70 -5.87 -9.17
C LEU A 2 -4.72 -5.47 -8.11
N GLU A 3 -6.00 -5.53 -8.45
CA GLU A 3 -7.08 -5.05 -7.56
C GLU A 3 -7.15 -5.83 -6.25
N VAL A 4 -6.98 -7.14 -6.32
CA VAL A 4 -6.99 -7.99 -5.11
C VAL A 4 -5.79 -7.66 -4.23
N GLN A 5 -4.62 -7.50 -4.82
CA GLN A 5 -3.39 -7.19 -4.12
C GLN A 5 -3.46 -5.80 -3.48
N LYS A 6 -4.02 -4.81 -4.19
CA LYS A 6 -4.22 -3.47 -3.63
C LYS A 6 -5.13 -3.52 -2.41
N LYS A 7 -6.20 -4.28 -2.48
CA LYS A 7 -7.12 -4.45 -1.36
C LYS A 7 -6.44 -5.08 -0.15
N GLN A 8 -5.60 -6.09 -0.39
CA GLN A 8 -4.85 -6.73 0.68
C GLN A 8 -3.88 -5.76 1.36
N VAL A 9 -3.20 -4.92 0.59
CA VAL A 9 -2.29 -3.91 1.12
C VAL A 9 -3.05 -2.91 1.99
N VAL A 10 -4.21 -2.46 1.54
CA VAL A 10 -5.06 -1.54 2.31
C VAL A 10 -5.46 -2.18 3.64
N GLU A 11 -5.91 -3.42 3.62
CA GLU A 11 -6.31 -4.13 4.84
C GLU A 11 -5.15 -4.28 5.81
N MET A 12 -3.97 -4.63 5.32
CA MET A 12 -2.77 -4.74 6.14
C MET A 12 -2.41 -3.41 6.78
N ALA A 13 -2.45 -2.32 6.01
CA ALA A 13 -2.11 -1.00 6.52
C ALA A 13 -3.08 -0.55 7.61
N LYS A 14 -4.37 -0.81 7.43
CA LYS A 14 -5.38 -0.48 8.44
C LYS A 14 -5.21 -1.28 9.71
N MET A 15 -4.92 -2.57 9.58
CA MET A 15 -4.65 -3.42 10.74
C MET A 15 -3.41 -2.96 11.50
N ALA A 16 -2.36 -2.60 10.80
CA ALA A 16 -1.13 -2.11 11.44
C ALA A 16 -1.40 -0.85 12.24
N GLN A 17 -2.19 0.07 11.70
CA GLN A 17 -2.56 1.29 12.43
C GLN A 17 -3.44 0.97 13.64
N GLN A 18 -4.40 0.09 13.45
CA GLN A 18 -5.31 -0.32 14.52
C GLN A 18 -4.57 -0.96 15.69
N TRP A 19 -3.52 -1.72 15.41
CA TRP A 19 -2.71 -2.37 16.44
C TRP A 19 -1.63 -1.47 17.01
N GLY A 20 -1.55 -0.20 16.57
CA GLY A 20 -0.56 0.74 17.07
C GLY A 20 0.82 0.59 16.49
N LEU A 21 0.97 -0.17 15.41
CA LEU A 21 2.26 -0.36 14.74
C LEU A 21 2.66 0.85 13.90
N CYS A 22 1.69 1.64 13.47
CA CYS A 22 1.95 2.93 12.85
C CYS A 22 0.89 3.92 13.32
N LYS A 23 1.28 5.20 13.41
CA LYS A 23 0.41 6.25 13.94
C LYS A 23 0.07 7.23 12.83
N HIS A 24 -1.23 7.46 12.62
CA HIS A 24 -1.71 8.43 11.64
C HIS A 24 -1.11 8.18 10.26
N LYS A 25 -0.35 9.17 9.76
CA LYS A 25 0.30 9.06 8.46
C LYS A 25 1.71 8.51 8.54
N ALA A 26 2.19 8.20 9.75
CA ALA A 26 3.53 7.68 9.93
C ALA A 26 3.62 6.22 9.47
N GLY A 27 4.74 5.87 8.88
CA GLY A 27 5.00 4.52 8.42
C GLY A 27 4.38 4.23 7.06
N ASN A 28 5.08 3.43 6.31
CA ASN A 28 4.65 2.98 4.98
C ASN A 28 4.56 1.47 4.96
N SER A 29 3.64 0.95 4.16
CA SER A 29 3.58 -0.47 3.87
C SER A 29 3.84 -0.67 2.39
N SER A 30 4.62 -1.70 2.07
CA SER A 30 4.85 -2.09 0.69
C SER A 30 4.82 -3.60 0.57
N VAL A 31 4.31 -4.06 -0.55
CA VAL A 31 4.21 -5.50 -0.84
C VAL A 31 4.64 -5.71 -2.28
N ARG A 32 5.48 -6.71 -2.51
CA ARG A 32 5.88 -7.09 -3.85
C ARG A 32 4.96 -8.18 -4.37
N ASP A 33 4.40 -7.97 -5.56
CA ASP A 33 3.62 -8.99 -6.24
C ASP A 33 4.57 -9.96 -6.94
N LYS A 34 4.47 -11.24 -6.61
CA LYS A 34 5.39 -12.25 -7.11
C LYS A 34 5.21 -12.55 -8.59
N GLU A 35 4.00 -12.39 -9.11
CA GLU A 35 3.71 -12.71 -10.50
C GLU A 35 4.24 -11.65 -11.45
N THR A 36 4.02 -10.39 -11.13
CA THR A 36 4.43 -9.27 -11.99
C THR A 36 5.77 -8.68 -11.60
N GLY A 37 6.21 -8.88 -10.36
CA GLY A 37 7.38 -8.23 -9.81
C GLY A 37 7.14 -6.78 -9.43
N TYR A 38 5.92 -6.27 -9.57
CA TYR A 38 5.58 -4.91 -9.20
C TYR A 38 5.50 -4.76 -7.69
N ILE A 39 5.69 -3.53 -7.23
CA ILE A 39 5.65 -3.18 -5.81
C ILE A 39 4.44 -2.28 -5.57
N LEU A 40 3.61 -2.66 -4.60
CA LEU A 40 2.45 -1.88 -4.20
C LEU A 40 2.81 -1.13 -2.91
N VAL A 41 2.62 0.18 -2.91
CA VAL A 41 3.07 1.04 -1.82
C VAL A 41 1.91 1.90 -1.34
N THR A 42 1.79 2.04 -0.01
CA THR A 42 0.82 2.97 0.57
C THR A 42 1.39 4.39 0.53
N PRO A 43 0.56 5.40 0.20
CA PRO A 43 1.02 6.79 0.24
C PRO A 43 1.19 7.26 1.68
N THR A 44 2.19 8.12 1.90
CA THR A 44 2.47 8.68 3.23
C THR A 44 1.55 9.83 3.58
N THR A 45 0.89 10.43 2.59
CA THR A 45 0.08 11.63 2.77
C THR A 45 -1.36 11.34 3.18
N ILE A 46 -1.76 10.07 3.16
CA ILE A 46 -3.14 9.66 3.46
C ILE A 46 -3.15 8.87 4.76
N ASP A 47 -4.06 9.24 5.65
CA ASP A 47 -4.29 8.49 6.88
C ASP A 47 -4.80 7.08 6.52
N LYS A 48 -4.24 6.05 7.19
CA LYS A 48 -4.59 4.66 6.90
C LYS A 48 -6.06 4.36 7.11
N SER A 49 -6.71 5.09 8.01
CA SER A 49 -8.13 4.87 8.32
C SER A 49 -9.04 5.18 7.14
N VAL A 50 -8.61 6.05 6.22
CA VAL A 50 -9.39 6.44 5.04
C VAL A 50 -8.79 5.90 3.74
N LEU A 51 -7.79 5.07 3.84
CA LEU A 51 -7.10 4.50 2.68
C LEU A 51 -8.03 3.59 1.88
N THR A 52 -7.99 3.73 0.57
CA THR A 52 -8.75 2.88 -0.35
C THR A 52 -7.80 2.22 -1.35
N PRO A 53 -8.22 1.14 -2.04
CA PRO A 53 -7.36 0.50 -3.04
C PRO A 53 -6.92 1.45 -4.15
N ARG A 54 -7.69 2.48 -4.45
CA ARG A 54 -7.35 3.47 -5.49
C ARG A 54 -6.14 4.32 -5.10
N ASP A 55 -5.84 4.39 -3.81
CA ASP A 55 -4.73 5.19 -3.30
C ASP A 55 -3.40 4.46 -3.37
N ILE A 56 -3.41 3.16 -3.62
CA ILE A 56 -2.21 2.35 -3.66
C ILE A 56 -1.45 2.63 -4.95
N VAL A 57 -0.15 2.93 -4.81
CA VAL A 57 0.73 3.16 -5.95
C VAL A 57 1.37 1.83 -6.36
N VAL A 58 1.35 1.54 -7.65
CA VAL A 58 2.02 0.38 -8.23
C VAL A 58 3.25 0.88 -8.98
N MET A 59 4.42 0.34 -8.65
CA MET A 59 5.66 0.73 -9.30
C MET A 59 6.49 -0.51 -9.62
N ASP A 60 7.45 -0.35 -10.55
CA ASP A 60 8.39 -1.42 -10.84
C ASP A 60 9.60 -1.35 -9.90
N ILE A 61 10.53 -2.29 -10.04
CA ILE A 61 11.70 -2.36 -9.18
C ILE A 61 12.63 -1.15 -9.35
N ASN A 62 12.52 -0.43 -10.44
CA ASN A 62 13.30 0.79 -10.70
C ASN A 62 12.57 2.04 -10.23
N ALA A 63 11.50 1.88 -9.47
CA ALA A 63 10.67 2.97 -8.94
C ALA A 63 9.93 3.77 -10.02
N ASN A 64 9.69 3.19 -11.18
CA ASN A 64 8.81 3.78 -12.19
C ASN A 64 7.36 3.50 -11.82
N VAL A 65 6.56 4.54 -11.70
CA VAL A 65 5.14 4.40 -11.37
C VAL A 65 4.41 3.79 -12.56
N ILE A 66 3.75 2.67 -12.31
CA ILE A 66 2.97 1.96 -13.32
C ILE A 66 1.51 2.40 -13.27
N GLU A 67 1.00 2.55 -12.05
CA GLU A 67 -0.40 2.93 -11.86
C GLU A 67 -0.62 3.71 -10.57
#